data_91196854ab91d583291857faa8dc03b1
#
_entry.id   91196854ab91d583291857faa8dc03b1
#
_cell.length_a   1.000
_cell.length_b   1.000
_cell.length_c   1.000
_cell.angle_alpha   90.00
_cell.angle_beta   90.00
_cell.angle_gamma   90.00
#
_symmetry.space_group_name_H-M   'P 1'
#
loop_
_entity.id
_entity.type
_entity.pdbx_description
1 polymer ?
#
loop_
_entity_poly.entity_id
_entity_poly.type
_entity_poly.pdbx_seq_one_letter_code
_entity_poly.pdbx_strand_id
1 'polypeptide(L)'
;MALAARTLVELAPLTADLVPAMPPAQPLLLKGGMAGVVRGGAWRVPEQIRAYGGMGGVKIDFTRVECRLRVVEIEVDGQAGGVEIVVPDGWAVESQQVDPGLAGLRDRTTPEKLPGSPLVRLAGTCGMGGVTVRHPKRGERRKLLRESR
;
A
#
# COMPACT_ATOMS: atom_id res chain seq x y z
N MET A 1 -10.61 -40.23 22.63
CA MET A 1 -10.35 -40.01 22.34
C MET A 1 -10.37 -39.41 21.87
N ALA A 2 -10.32 -39.29 22.01
CA ALA A 2 -10.16 -38.76 21.47
C ALA A 2 -10.38 -37.87 21.13
N LEU A 3 -10.20 -37.79 21.14
CA LEU A 3 -10.28 -37.14 20.75
C LEU A 3 -10.33 -36.29 20.45
N ALA A 4 -10.15 -36.42 20.53
CA ALA A 4 -9.98 -35.72 20.10
C ALA A 4 -10.10 -34.84 19.81
N ALA A 5 -10.03 -34.96 19.84
CA ALA A 5 -9.82 -34.29 19.49
C ALA A 5 -9.92 -33.41 19.15
N ARG A 6 -9.83 -33.51 19.07
CA ARG A 6 -9.75 -33.02 18.71
C ARG A 6 -9.77 -32.22 18.38
N THR A 7 -9.85 -32.37 18.42
CA THR A 7 -9.77 -31.90 18.00
C THR A 7 -9.84 -30.90 17.77
N LEU A 8 -9.91 -31.04 17.94
CA LEU A 8 -9.85 -30.46 17.65
C LEU A 8 -9.80 -29.72 17.29
N VAL A 9 -9.74 -29.98 17.27
CA VAL A 9 -9.53 -29.62 16.73
C VAL A 9 -9.81 -28.96 16.40
N GLU A 10 -9.75 -29.10 16.55
CA GLU A 10 -9.83 -28.86 16.17
C GLU A 10 -9.98 -27.97 16.05
N LEU A 11 -10.21 -28.32 16.48
CA LEU A 11 -10.35 -27.73 16.29
C LEU A 11 -10.36 -26.82 16.08
N ALA A 12 -10.34 -26.79 16.12
CA ALA A 12 -10.22 -26.07 15.70
C ALA A 12 -10.49 -25.32 15.34
N PRO A 13 -10.58 -25.47 15.32
CA PRO A 13 -10.75 -24.83 14.75
C PRO A 13 -11.31 -24.06 14.70
N LEU A 14 -11.37 -24.18 14.89
CA LEU A 14 -11.74 -23.61 14.68
C LEU A 14 -11.98 -22.67 14.79
N THR A 15 -11.93 -22.75 14.91
CA THR A 15 -12.09 -21.99 14.71
C THR A 15 -12.23 -21.20 14.49
N ALA A 16 -12.10 -21.26 14.32
CA ALA A 16 -12.09 -20.62 13.73
C ALA A 16 -12.76 -20.05 13.57
N ASP A 17 -12.81 -20.23 13.81
CA ASP A 17 -13.37 -19.77 13.39
C ASP A 17 -14.06 -19.05 13.60
N LEU A 18 -14.00 -19.27 14.17
CA LEU A 18 -14.35 -18.51 14.12
C LEU A 18 -14.47 -17.37 14.12
N VAL A 19 -14.16 -17.24 14.36
CA VAL A 19 -13.92 -16.02 14.06
C VAL A 19 -14.64 -15.51 13.07
N PRO A 20 -15.24 -14.66 13.37
CA PRO A 20 -15.84 -14.15 12.31
C PRO A 20 -15.10 -13.94 11.38
N ALA A 21 -15.13 -14.63 11.09
CA ALA A 21 -14.88 -14.70 9.85
C ALA A 21 -14.77 -13.44 9.13
N MET A 22 -13.77 -12.79 9.46
CA MET A 22 -13.27 -11.83 8.51
C MET A 22 -12.65 -12.62 7.39
N PRO A 23 -13.19 -12.52 6.18
CA PRO A 23 -12.49 -13.10 5.05
C PRO A 23 -11.08 -12.51 5.03
N PRO A 24 -10.06 -13.28 4.67
CA PRO A 24 -8.74 -12.72 4.50
C PRO A 24 -8.87 -11.49 3.62
N ALA A 25 -8.28 -10.38 4.07
CA ALA A 25 -8.35 -9.13 3.34
C ALA A 25 -7.82 -9.35 1.94
N GLN A 26 -8.70 -9.20 0.95
CA GLN A 26 -8.27 -9.32 -0.43
C GLN A 26 -7.40 -8.12 -0.79
N PRO A 27 -6.35 -8.32 -1.61
CA PRO A 27 -5.54 -7.21 -2.07
C PRO A 27 -6.40 -6.16 -2.77
N LEU A 28 -6.14 -4.90 -2.48
CA LEU A 28 -6.76 -3.81 -3.22
C LEU A 28 -6.10 -3.73 -4.59
N LEU A 29 -6.90 -3.81 -5.65
CA LEU A 29 -6.40 -3.78 -7.00
C LEU A 29 -6.71 -2.42 -7.63
N LEU A 30 -5.66 -1.70 -8.05
CA LEU A 30 -5.78 -0.41 -8.72
C LEU A 30 -5.21 -0.54 -10.13
N LYS A 31 -6.02 -0.25 -11.13
CA LYS A 31 -5.60 -0.31 -12.53
C LYS A 31 -5.82 1.04 -13.17
N GLY A 32 -4.75 1.62 -13.71
CA GLY A 32 -4.80 2.95 -14.32
C GLY A 32 -5.65 3.01 -15.60
N GLY A 33 -5.71 1.92 -16.35
CA GLY A 33 -6.45 1.90 -17.59
C GLY A 33 -5.99 3.01 -18.53
N MET A 34 -6.92 3.56 -19.29
CA MET A 34 -6.62 4.67 -20.22
C MET A 34 -6.63 6.02 -19.52
N ALA A 35 -7.52 6.21 -18.57
CA ALA A 35 -7.76 7.51 -17.93
C ALA A 35 -6.97 7.74 -16.66
N GLY A 36 -6.37 6.68 -16.11
CA GLY A 36 -5.69 6.77 -14.82
C GLY A 36 -6.63 6.61 -13.64
N VAL A 37 -6.03 6.35 -12.48
CA VAL A 37 -6.76 6.15 -11.23
C VAL A 37 -6.02 6.90 -10.12
N VAL A 38 -6.80 7.58 -9.27
CA VAL A 38 -6.28 8.21 -8.06
C VAL A 38 -6.99 7.62 -6.85
N ARG A 39 -6.21 7.11 -5.90
CA ARG A 39 -6.74 6.65 -4.62
C ARG A 39 -6.26 7.63 -3.54
N GLY A 40 -7.16 8.47 -3.09
CA GLY A 40 -6.81 9.50 -2.11
C GLY A 40 -7.96 9.77 -1.17
N GLY A 41 -7.81 10.81 -0.35
CA GLY A 41 -8.77 11.15 0.68
C GLY A 41 -8.68 10.24 1.89
N ALA A 42 -9.75 10.17 2.66
CA ALA A 42 -9.82 9.32 3.84
C ALA A 42 -10.29 7.92 3.43
N TRP A 43 -9.39 6.96 3.46
CA TRP A 43 -9.71 5.58 3.10
C TRP A 43 -8.95 4.61 4.02
N ARG A 44 -9.46 3.40 4.09
CA ARG A 44 -8.84 2.36 4.92
C ARG A 44 -7.80 1.63 4.11
N VAL A 45 -6.59 1.56 4.63
CA VAL A 45 -5.47 0.92 3.96
C VAL A 45 -5.52 -0.58 4.21
N PRO A 46 -5.59 -1.41 3.15
CA PRO A 46 -5.47 -2.85 3.32
C PRO A 46 -4.01 -3.26 3.47
N GLU A 47 -3.78 -4.49 3.90
CA GLU A 47 -2.42 -5.01 4.05
C GLU A 47 -1.68 -5.13 2.73
N GLN A 48 -2.40 -5.39 1.66
CA GLN A 48 -1.81 -5.61 0.34
C GLN A 48 -2.51 -4.76 -0.70
N ILE A 49 -1.72 -4.12 -1.53
CA ILE A 49 -2.20 -3.29 -2.65
C ILE A 49 -1.45 -3.73 -3.89
N ARG A 50 -2.17 -3.84 -5.00
CA ARG A 50 -1.57 -4.07 -6.32
C ARG A 50 -1.92 -2.90 -7.21
N ALA A 51 -0.91 -2.27 -7.78
CA ALA A 51 -1.08 -1.09 -8.62
C ALA A 51 -0.49 -1.34 -10.01
N TYR A 52 -1.33 -1.25 -11.02
CA TYR A 52 -0.94 -1.41 -12.42
C TYR A 52 -1.17 -0.09 -13.14
N GLY A 53 -0.09 0.51 -13.63
CA GLY A 53 -0.13 1.86 -14.19
C GLY A 53 -0.99 2.02 -15.44
N GLY A 54 -1.14 0.96 -16.25
CA GLY A 54 -1.86 1.06 -17.50
C GLY A 54 -1.28 2.14 -18.40
N MET A 55 -2.12 2.89 -19.07
CA MET A 55 -1.72 4.05 -19.88
C MET A 55 -1.83 5.34 -19.11
N GLY A 56 -2.84 5.47 -18.25
CA GLY A 56 -3.14 6.69 -17.53
C GLY A 56 -2.42 6.86 -16.19
N GLY A 57 -1.81 5.79 -15.68
CA GLY A 57 -1.09 5.83 -14.41
C GLY A 57 -1.98 5.63 -13.18
N VAL A 58 -1.34 5.35 -12.06
CA VAL A 58 -2.01 5.21 -10.76
C VAL A 58 -1.33 6.14 -9.76
N LYS A 59 -2.13 6.87 -8.99
CA LYS A 59 -1.63 7.66 -7.88
C LYS A 59 -2.28 7.15 -6.60
N ILE A 60 -1.45 6.83 -5.60
CA ILE A 60 -1.91 6.40 -4.29
C ILE A 60 -1.48 7.43 -3.27
N ASP A 61 -2.43 8.04 -2.58
CA ASP A 61 -2.19 9.09 -1.60
C ASP A 61 -2.57 8.58 -0.22
N PHE A 62 -1.57 8.41 0.65
CA PHE A 62 -1.77 7.95 2.02
C PHE A 62 -1.82 9.10 3.03
N THR A 63 -1.84 10.35 2.58
CA THR A 63 -1.68 11.49 3.50
C THR A 63 -2.86 11.74 4.41
N ARG A 64 -4.04 11.20 4.08
CA ARG A 64 -5.26 11.38 4.87
C ARG A 64 -5.84 10.07 5.40
N VAL A 65 -5.07 8.99 5.37
CA VAL A 65 -5.56 7.68 5.80
C VAL A 65 -5.32 7.48 7.29
N GLU A 66 -6.16 6.64 7.89
CA GLU A 66 -5.86 6.05 9.18
C GLU A 66 -5.30 4.66 8.90
N CYS A 67 -4.09 4.39 9.36
CA CYS A 67 -3.45 3.13 9.13
C CYS A 67 -2.88 2.62 10.45
N ARG A 68 -3.38 1.46 10.89
CA ARG A 68 -2.89 0.80 12.11
C ARG A 68 -2.01 -0.40 11.80
N LEU A 69 -1.73 -0.62 10.53
CA LEU A 69 -0.89 -1.71 10.09
C LEU A 69 0.57 -1.37 10.34
N ARG A 70 1.36 -2.39 10.63
CA ARG A 70 2.81 -2.21 10.76
C ARG A 70 3.50 -2.20 9.42
N VAL A 71 2.96 -2.97 8.49
CA VAL A 71 3.53 -3.12 7.15
C VAL A 71 2.40 -3.06 6.15
N VAL A 72 2.60 -2.27 5.10
CA VAL A 72 1.71 -2.23 3.94
C VAL A 72 2.51 -2.72 2.75
N GLU A 73 2.06 -3.79 2.12
CA GLU A 73 2.74 -4.35 0.97
C GLU A 73 2.11 -3.87 -0.31
N ILE A 74 2.91 -3.27 -1.18
CA ILE A 74 2.43 -2.74 -2.46
C ILE A 74 3.22 -3.41 -3.57
N GLU A 75 2.50 -4.13 -4.43
CA GLU A 75 3.07 -4.66 -5.66
C GLU A 75 2.76 -3.69 -6.78
N VAL A 76 3.81 -3.21 -7.45
CA VAL A 76 3.67 -2.20 -8.50
C VAL A 76 4.06 -2.77 -9.85
N ASP A 77 3.35 -2.34 -10.87
CA ASP A 77 3.75 -2.52 -12.26
C ASP A 77 3.47 -1.21 -12.96
N GLY A 78 4.54 -0.47 -13.27
CA GLY A 78 4.40 0.87 -13.84
C GLY A 78 3.78 0.89 -15.22
N GLN A 79 3.94 -0.17 -15.97
CA GLN A 79 3.45 -0.26 -17.34
C GLN A 79 3.81 1.00 -18.12
N ALA A 80 2.88 1.62 -18.84
CA ALA A 80 3.19 2.84 -19.58
C ALA A 80 2.93 4.11 -18.79
N GLY A 81 1.90 4.11 -17.96
CA GLY A 81 1.47 5.30 -17.21
C GLY A 81 2.20 5.57 -15.89
N GLY A 82 2.87 4.54 -15.36
CA GLY A 82 3.60 4.68 -14.09
C GLY A 82 2.72 4.65 -12.85
N VAL A 83 3.37 4.67 -11.70
CA VAL A 83 2.71 4.69 -10.40
C VAL A 83 3.36 5.76 -9.53
N GLU A 84 2.54 6.60 -8.93
CA GLU A 84 2.99 7.60 -7.97
C GLU A 84 2.40 7.28 -6.60
N ILE A 85 3.26 7.27 -5.58
CA ILE A 85 2.83 6.96 -4.21
C ILE A 85 3.26 8.12 -3.32
N VAL A 86 2.30 8.69 -2.60
CA VAL A 86 2.54 9.77 -1.65
C VAL A 86 2.32 9.24 -0.25
N VAL A 87 3.35 9.27 0.58
CA VAL A 87 3.29 8.77 1.95
C VAL A 87 3.48 9.93 2.93
N PRO A 88 2.82 9.87 4.10
CA PRO A 88 3.01 10.92 5.11
C PRO A 88 4.45 10.98 5.59
N ASP A 89 4.85 12.14 6.10
CA ASP A 89 6.13 12.26 6.77
C ASP A 89 6.19 11.27 7.94
N GLY A 90 7.32 10.62 8.12
CA GLY A 90 7.51 9.63 9.17
C GLY A 90 7.20 8.20 8.76
N TRP A 91 6.62 7.97 7.58
CA TRP A 91 6.47 6.63 7.03
C TRP A 91 7.76 6.24 6.30
N ALA A 92 8.24 5.03 6.53
CA ALA A 92 9.40 4.52 5.82
C ALA A 92 8.97 3.68 4.63
N VAL A 93 9.80 3.66 3.61
CA VAL A 93 9.56 2.90 2.37
C VAL A 93 10.76 2.00 2.11
N GLU A 94 10.48 0.73 1.86
CA GLU A 94 11.50 -0.24 1.46
C GLU A 94 11.23 -0.66 0.03
N SER A 95 12.19 -0.40 -0.86
CA SER A 95 12.01 -0.59 -2.29
C SER A 95 13.06 -1.49 -2.93
N GLN A 96 13.76 -2.28 -2.12
CA GLN A 96 14.87 -3.10 -2.63
C GLN A 96 14.44 -4.21 -3.59
N GLN A 97 13.16 -4.60 -3.54
CA GLN A 97 12.64 -5.66 -4.38
C GLN A 97 11.93 -5.14 -5.63
N VAL A 98 12.14 -3.88 -5.97
CA VAL A 98 11.55 -3.29 -7.17
C VAL A 98 12.56 -3.34 -8.31
N ASP A 99 12.13 -3.90 -9.44
CA ASP A 99 12.91 -3.85 -10.66
C ASP A 99 12.73 -2.49 -11.31
N PRO A 100 13.82 -1.74 -11.55
CA PRO A 100 13.69 -0.39 -12.09
C PRO A 100 13.11 -0.31 -13.51
N GLY A 101 13.15 -1.41 -14.28
CA GLY A 101 12.64 -1.38 -15.64
C GLY A 101 13.36 -0.34 -16.48
N LEU A 102 12.63 0.28 -17.42
CA LEU A 102 13.19 1.30 -18.29
C LEU A 102 13.21 2.68 -17.66
N ALA A 103 12.17 3.04 -16.91
CA ALA A 103 12.05 4.39 -16.37
C ALA A 103 12.65 4.56 -14.98
N GLY A 104 12.81 3.47 -14.24
CA GLY A 104 13.43 3.49 -12.93
C GLY A 104 12.48 3.83 -11.80
N LEU A 105 13.00 3.66 -10.59
CA LEU A 105 12.30 4.00 -9.35
C LEU A 105 12.89 5.31 -8.82
N ARG A 106 12.00 6.23 -8.45
CA ARG A 106 12.38 7.46 -7.77
C ARG A 106 11.84 7.44 -6.35
N ASP A 107 12.70 7.15 -5.40
CA ASP A 107 12.34 7.16 -3.99
C ASP A 107 12.87 8.47 -3.40
N ARG A 108 11.96 9.38 -3.09
CA ARG A 108 12.26 10.67 -2.51
C ARG A 108 11.85 10.77 -1.06
N THR A 109 11.66 9.61 -0.42
CA THR A 109 11.31 9.58 0.99
C THR A 109 12.54 9.63 1.85
N THR A 110 12.37 10.09 3.09
CA THR A 110 13.45 10.07 4.08
C THR A 110 13.49 8.69 4.74
N PRO A 111 14.67 8.22 5.18
CA PRO A 111 14.77 6.90 5.81
C PRO A 111 14.19 6.85 7.22
N GLU A 112 13.85 8.00 7.78
CA GLU A 112 13.40 8.08 9.16
C GLU A 112 11.96 7.62 9.29
N LYS A 113 11.72 6.73 10.25
CA LYS A 113 10.39 6.21 10.51
C LYS A 113 9.99 6.63 11.93
N LEU A 114 8.87 7.32 12.05
CA LEU A 114 8.32 7.67 13.35
C LEU A 114 7.74 6.42 14.03
N PRO A 115 7.82 6.33 15.37
CA PRO A 115 7.23 5.22 16.08
C PRO A 115 5.73 5.12 15.80
N GLY A 116 5.27 3.90 15.57
CA GLY A 116 3.87 3.64 15.25
C GLY A 116 3.48 3.86 13.80
N SER A 117 4.36 4.41 12.99
CA SER A 117 4.10 4.57 11.56
C SER A 117 4.37 3.27 10.82
N PRO A 118 3.62 2.98 9.75
CA PRO A 118 3.85 1.76 9.00
C PRO A 118 5.09 1.83 8.13
N LEU A 119 5.59 0.65 7.79
CA LEU A 119 6.59 0.48 6.76
C LEU A 119 5.86 0.09 5.48
N VAL A 120 6.15 0.78 4.39
CA VAL A 120 5.63 0.44 3.07
C VAL A 120 6.67 -0.38 2.35
N ARG A 121 6.33 -1.61 1.98
CA ARG A 121 7.19 -2.48 1.19
C ARG A 121 6.73 -2.48 -0.25
N LEU A 122 7.62 -2.10 -1.13
CA LEU A 122 7.36 -2.11 -2.56
C LEU A 122 8.03 -3.31 -3.20
N ALA A 123 7.34 -3.95 -4.12
CA ALA A 123 7.89 -5.00 -4.96
C ALA A 123 7.27 -4.89 -6.35
N GLY A 124 7.90 -5.47 -7.35
CA GLY A 124 7.39 -5.48 -8.71
C GLY A 124 8.33 -4.80 -9.66
N THR A 125 7.78 -4.11 -10.67
CA THR A 125 8.57 -3.47 -11.71
C THR A 125 8.07 -2.06 -12.00
N CYS A 126 8.99 -1.17 -12.34
CA CYS A 126 8.64 0.19 -12.72
C CYS A 126 8.17 0.28 -14.17
N GLY A 127 8.46 -0.72 -15.00
CA GLY A 127 8.02 -0.73 -16.40
C GLY A 127 8.56 0.47 -17.17
N MET A 128 7.76 0.96 -18.09
CA MET A 128 8.09 2.12 -18.93
C MET A 128 7.70 3.43 -18.29
N GLY A 129 6.66 3.44 -17.46
CA GLY A 129 6.16 4.66 -16.82
C GLY A 129 6.87 5.04 -15.53
N GLY A 130 7.59 4.10 -14.94
CA GLY A 130 8.31 4.34 -13.70
C GLY A 130 7.44 4.31 -12.46
N VAL A 131 8.09 4.36 -11.30
CA VAL A 131 7.41 4.46 -10.00
C VAL A 131 8.09 5.56 -9.22
N THR A 132 7.28 6.44 -8.63
CA THR A 132 7.77 7.52 -7.77
C THR A 132 7.13 7.40 -6.41
N VAL A 133 7.95 7.45 -5.37
CA VAL A 133 7.48 7.49 -3.98
C VAL A 133 8.02 8.77 -3.35
N ARG A 134 7.15 9.52 -2.70
CA ARG A 134 7.53 10.81 -2.13
C ARG A 134 6.68 11.18 -0.92
N HIS A 135 7.14 12.15 -0.18
CA HIS A 135 6.33 12.81 0.84
C HIS A 135 5.52 13.95 0.22
N PRO A 136 4.52 14.51 0.93
CA PRO A 136 3.74 15.62 0.41
C PRO A 136 4.62 16.81 0.08
N LYS A 137 4.27 17.50 -1.00
CA LYS A 137 4.90 18.76 -1.35
C LYS A 137 4.41 19.88 -0.43
N ARG A 138 5.10 21.01 -0.46
CA ARG A 138 4.81 22.14 0.43
C ARG A 138 3.34 22.60 0.37
N GLY A 139 2.80 22.72 -0.83
CA GLY A 139 1.41 23.11 -1.01
C GLY A 139 0.43 22.07 -0.49
N GLU A 140 0.77 20.82 -0.68
CA GLU A 140 -0.04 19.70 -0.17
C GLU A 140 -0.04 19.68 1.35
N ARG A 141 1.11 19.93 1.97
CA ARG A 141 1.22 20.02 3.44
C ARG A 141 0.36 21.14 4.02
N ARG A 142 0.35 22.29 3.37
CA ARG A 142 -0.49 23.42 3.78
C ARG A 142 -1.96 23.06 3.74
N LYS A 143 -2.38 22.37 2.69
CA LYS A 143 -3.75 21.92 2.54
C LYS A 143 -4.14 20.94 3.65
N LEU A 144 -3.25 20.00 3.97
CA LEU A 144 -3.48 19.04 5.05
C LEU A 144 -3.62 19.74 6.40
N LEU A 145 -2.79 20.73 6.67
CA LEU A 145 -2.88 21.50 7.91
C LEU A 145 -4.19 22.27 8.02
N ARG A 146 -4.71 22.82 6.93
CA ARG A 146 -6.01 23.49 6.91
C ARG A 146 -7.14 22.52 7.22
N GLU A 147 -7.06 21.32 6.67
CA GLU A 147 -8.12 20.33 6.84
C GLU A 147 -8.13 19.72 8.22
N SER A 148 -7.01 19.78 8.95
CA SER A 148 -6.93 19.24 10.30
C SER A 148 -7.38 20.22 11.38
N ARG A 149 -7.78 21.44 11.02
CA ARG A 149 -8.25 22.45 11.98
C ARG A 149 -9.74 22.37 12.20
#